data_42a8aae50cb49a69631388f902f32a4b
#
_entry.id   42a8aae50cb49a69631388f902f32a4b
#
_cell.length_a   1.000
_cell.length_b   1.000
_cell.length_c   1.000
_cell.angle_alpha   90.00
_cell.angle_beta   90.00
_cell.angle_gamma   90.00
#
_symmetry.space_group_name_H-M   'P 1'
#
loop_
_entity.id
_entity.type
_entity.pdbx_description
1 polymer ?
#
loop_
_entity_poly.entity_id
_entity_poly.type
_entity_poly.pdbx_seq_one_letter_code
_entity_poly.pdbx_strand_id
1 'polypeptide(L)'
;MIIDTSALLAILLVEPEASRFASAIENARVVRFSAASYVEAAVYIDRNGDEVRRAMLDTFLAQFSIQIEPVTAEQALLARQAFVLFGKGRHKAGLNFGDCFSYALARAYREPLLFKGGDFGHTDLEDASQERAPRLPS
;
A
#
# COMPACT_ATOMS: atom_id res chain seq x y z
N MET A 1 -9.91 0.72 -0.36
CA MET A 1 -8.58 1.35 -0.39
C MET A 1 -7.52 0.27 -0.20
N ILE A 2 -6.45 0.34 -0.94
CA ILE A 2 -5.28 -0.54 -0.80
C ILE A 2 -4.20 0.22 -0.03
N ILE A 3 -3.53 -0.46 0.90
CA ILE A 3 -2.39 0.12 1.61
C ILE A 3 -1.08 -0.50 1.10
N ASP A 4 -0.08 0.33 0.78
CA ASP A 4 1.27 -0.12 0.48
C ASP A 4 2.10 -0.28 1.75
N THR A 5 3.12 -1.12 1.70
CA THR A 5 4.10 -1.29 2.80
C THR A 5 4.65 0.06 3.27
N SER A 6 4.93 0.99 2.37
CA SER A 6 5.48 2.31 2.71
C SER A 6 4.56 3.11 3.63
N ALA A 7 3.26 3.08 3.40
CA ALA A 7 2.29 3.78 4.23
C ALA A 7 2.10 3.09 5.59
N LEU A 8 2.05 1.77 5.61
CA LEU A 8 1.96 1.00 6.85
C LEU A 8 3.15 1.30 7.76
N LEU A 9 4.36 1.22 7.23
CA LEU A 9 5.58 1.48 7.99
C LEU A 9 5.65 2.93 8.45
N ALA A 10 5.19 3.89 7.64
CA ALA A 10 5.15 5.29 8.04
C ALA A 10 4.29 5.48 9.30
N ILE A 11 3.18 4.78 9.41
CA ILE A 11 2.32 4.83 10.60
C ILE A 11 3.00 4.15 11.80
N LEU A 12 3.50 2.94 11.63
CA LEU A 12 4.12 2.16 12.72
C LEU A 12 5.39 2.81 13.25
N LEU A 13 6.16 3.47 12.40
CA LEU A 13 7.40 4.16 12.77
C LEU A 13 7.17 5.64 13.14
N VAL A 14 5.92 6.07 13.17
CA VAL A 14 5.51 7.45 13.53
C VAL A 14 6.25 8.49 12.68
N GLU A 15 6.27 8.29 11.37
CA GLU A 15 6.83 9.26 10.43
C GLU A 15 5.90 10.47 10.25
N PRO A 16 6.35 11.58 9.64
CA PRO A 16 5.54 12.80 9.51
C PRO A 16 4.16 12.59 8.87
N GLU A 17 4.03 11.64 7.96
CA GLU A 17 2.77 11.34 7.26
C GLU A 17 1.80 10.45 8.07
N ALA A 18 2.23 9.92 9.22
CA ALA A 18 1.48 8.92 9.98
C ALA A 18 0.05 9.35 10.30
N SER A 19 -0.14 10.58 10.77
CA SER A 19 -1.46 11.10 11.13
C SER A 19 -2.39 11.20 9.92
N ARG A 20 -1.89 11.69 8.81
CA ARG A 20 -2.64 11.82 7.56
C ARG A 20 -3.04 10.45 7.01
N PHE A 21 -2.12 9.49 7.04
CA PHE A 21 -2.39 8.12 6.59
C PHE A 21 -3.38 7.39 7.50
N ALA A 22 -3.25 7.55 8.82
CA ALA A 22 -4.19 6.98 9.77
C ALA A 22 -5.61 7.52 9.54
N SER A 23 -5.75 8.82 9.31
CA SER A 23 -7.05 9.42 8.97
C SER A 23 -7.65 8.83 7.69
N ALA A 24 -6.85 8.61 6.66
CA ALA A 24 -7.31 8.00 5.42
C ALA A 24 -7.85 6.57 5.66
N ILE A 25 -7.16 5.80 6.50
CA ILE A 25 -7.58 4.44 6.87
C ILE A 25 -8.89 4.47 7.65
N GLU A 26 -9.02 5.36 8.64
CA GLU A 26 -10.23 5.49 9.46
C GLU A 26 -11.46 5.86 8.62
N ASN A 27 -11.28 6.64 7.57
CA ASN A 27 -12.36 7.08 6.69
C ASN A 27 -12.68 6.08 5.56
N ALA A 28 -11.88 5.04 5.39
CA ALA A 28 -12.11 4.03 4.37
C ALA A 28 -13.09 2.96 4.86
N ARG A 29 -13.98 2.50 3.98
CA ARG A 29 -14.92 1.42 4.31
C ARG A 29 -14.22 0.08 4.45
N VAL A 30 -13.29 -0.20 3.55
CA VAL A 30 -12.51 -1.44 3.52
C VAL A 30 -11.08 -1.08 3.18
N VAL A 31 -10.13 -1.63 3.93
CA VAL A 31 -8.70 -1.50 3.68
C VAL A 31 -8.12 -2.89 3.39
N ARG A 32 -7.44 -3.02 2.25
CA ARG A 32 -6.82 -4.28 1.79
C ARG A 32 -5.32 -4.13 1.72
N PHE A 33 -4.64 -5.19 2.03
CA PHE A 33 -3.18 -5.26 2.04
C PHE A 33 -2.75 -6.54 1.33
N SER A 34 -1.88 -6.44 0.33
CA SER A 34 -1.39 -7.62 -0.36
C SER A 34 -0.63 -8.56 0.60
N ALA A 35 -0.86 -9.85 0.49
CA ALA A 35 -0.11 -10.85 1.25
C ALA A 35 1.41 -10.71 1.01
N ALA A 36 1.83 -10.35 -0.19
CA ALA A 36 3.25 -10.09 -0.48
C ALA A 36 3.76 -8.83 0.25
N SER A 37 2.98 -7.77 0.26
CA SER A 37 3.32 -6.54 1.00
C SER A 37 3.33 -6.77 2.51
N TYR A 38 2.44 -7.63 3.02
CA TYR A 38 2.45 -8.05 4.42
C TYR A 38 3.79 -8.70 4.79
N VAL A 39 4.27 -9.63 3.98
CA VAL A 39 5.55 -10.31 4.21
C VAL A 39 6.70 -9.30 4.16
N GLU A 40 6.69 -8.38 3.20
CA GLU A 40 7.70 -7.33 3.10
C GLU A 40 7.76 -6.47 4.36
N ALA A 41 6.61 -6.01 4.86
CA ALA A 41 6.52 -5.23 6.09
C ALA A 41 6.98 -6.05 7.31
N ALA A 42 6.54 -7.30 7.41
CA ALA A 42 6.91 -8.20 8.50
C ALA A 42 8.42 -8.47 8.53
N VAL A 43 9.03 -8.72 7.38
CA VAL A 43 10.48 -8.92 7.27
C VAL A 43 11.24 -7.67 7.70
N TYR A 44 10.80 -6.50 7.27
CA TYR A 44 11.41 -5.24 7.68
C TYR A 44 11.38 -5.08 9.20
N ILE A 45 10.22 -5.30 9.82
CA ILE A 45 10.04 -5.17 11.27
C ILE A 45 10.86 -6.22 12.03
N ASP A 46 10.83 -7.46 11.58
CA ASP A 46 11.55 -8.57 12.21
C ASP A 46 13.06 -8.40 12.17
N ARG A 47 13.58 -7.74 11.12
CA ARG A 47 15.02 -7.45 10.98
C ARG A 47 15.47 -6.24 11.80
N ASN A 48 14.62 -5.21 11.90
CA ASN A 48 15.00 -3.89 12.41
C ASN A 48 14.27 -3.54 13.72
N GLY A 49 13.31 -4.36 14.13
CA GLY A 49 12.49 -4.12 15.30
C GLY A 49 12.72 -5.13 16.42
N ASP A 50 12.04 -4.90 17.52
CA ASP A 50 11.95 -5.77 18.66
C ASP A 50 10.55 -6.44 18.73
N GLU A 51 10.32 -7.20 19.79
CA GLU A 51 9.02 -7.87 20.00
C GLU A 51 7.85 -6.89 20.13
N VAL A 52 8.09 -5.67 20.64
CA VAL A 52 7.06 -4.63 20.77
C VAL A 52 6.58 -4.19 19.40
N ARG A 53 7.53 -3.89 18.49
CA ARG A 53 7.18 -3.49 17.10
C ARG A 53 6.51 -4.62 16.34
N ARG A 54 6.96 -5.86 16.56
CA ARG A 54 6.34 -7.05 15.96
C ARG A 54 4.87 -7.18 16.40
N ALA A 55 4.60 -7.04 17.70
CA ALA A 55 3.24 -7.05 18.22
C ALA A 55 2.41 -5.87 17.72
N MET A 56 3.02 -4.70 17.49
CA MET A 56 2.33 -3.53 16.95
C MET A 56 1.80 -3.76 15.53
N LEU A 57 2.51 -4.49 14.69
CA LEU A 57 2.03 -4.84 13.35
C LEU A 57 0.72 -5.62 13.41
N ASP A 58 0.69 -6.68 14.20
CA ASP A 58 -0.50 -7.52 14.35
C ASP A 58 -1.67 -6.76 14.97
N THR A 59 -1.39 -5.96 15.99
CA THR A 59 -2.39 -5.10 16.64
C THR A 59 -2.97 -4.08 15.65
N PHE A 60 -2.13 -3.45 14.84
CA PHE A 60 -2.56 -2.49 13.84
C PHE A 60 -3.49 -3.12 12.80
N LEU A 61 -3.11 -4.26 12.27
CA LEU A 61 -3.93 -4.96 11.27
C LEU A 61 -5.30 -5.35 11.84
N ALA A 62 -5.34 -5.80 13.09
CA ALA A 62 -6.58 -6.16 13.77
C ALA A 62 -7.44 -4.94 14.10
N GLN A 63 -6.83 -3.88 14.65
CA GLN A 63 -7.52 -2.66 15.07
C GLN A 63 -8.26 -1.98 13.91
N PHE A 64 -7.63 -1.93 12.75
CA PHE A 64 -8.20 -1.29 11.56
C PHE A 64 -8.90 -2.27 10.63
N SER A 65 -9.06 -3.53 11.04
CA SER A 65 -9.71 -4.59 10.25
C SER A 65 -9.13 -4.69 8.83
N ILE A 66 -7.82 -4.57 8.71
CA ILE A 66 -7.14 -4.62 7.41
C ILE A 66 -7.17 -6.05 6.90
N GLN A 67 -7.69 -6.23 5.68
CA GLN A 67 -7.81 -7.53 5.05
C GLN A 67 -6.54 -7.85 4.27
N ILE A 68 -5.89 -8.95 4.62
CA ILE A 68 -4.76 -9.47 3.84
C ILE A 68 -5.34 -10.27 2.68
N GLU A 69 -5.05 -9.81 1.46
CA GLU A 69 -5.55 -10.42 0.24
C GLU A 69 -4.49 -11.31 -0.40
N PRO A 70 -4.85 -12.50 -0.87
CA PRO A 70 -3.90 -13.39 -1.55
C PRO A 70 -3.41 -12.79 -2.86
N VAL A 71 -2.18 -13.10 -3.25
CA VAL A 71 -1.68 -12.81 -4.59
C VAL A 71 -2.21 -13.89 -5.53
N THR A 72 -3.14 -13.51 -6.37
CA THR A 72 -3.72 -14.41 -7.38
C THR A 72 -2.86 -14.45 -8.64
N ALA A 73 -3.12 -15.44 -9.51
CA ALA A 73 -2.47 -15.52 -10.82
C ALA A 73 -2.74 -14.25 -11.65
N GLU A 74 -3.97 -13.73 -11.60
CA GLU A 74 -4.34 -12.46 -12.27
C GLU A 74 -3.48 -11.30 -11.74
N GLN A 75 -3.33 -11.19 -10.42
CA GLN A 75 -2.50 -10.16 -9.81
C GLN A 75 -1.03 -10.33 -10.16
N ALA A 76 -0.52 -11.55 -10.27
CA ALA A 76 0.85 -11.80 -10.69
C ALA A 76 1.10 -11.27 -12.11
N LEU A 77 0.16 -11.46 -13.02
CA LEU A 77 0.24 -10.90 -14.38
C LEU A 77 0.20 -9.36 -14.36
N LEU A 78 -0.67 -8.77 -13.56
CA LEU A 78 -0.74 -7.31 -13.38
C LEU A 78 0.56 -6.76 -12.77
N ALA A 79 1.16 -7.45 -11.81
CA ALA A 79 2.42 -7.05 -11.20
C ALA A 79 3.58 -7.06 -12.20
N ARG A 80 3.66 -8.10 -13.03
CA ARG A 80 4.65 -8.17 -14.12
C ARG A 80 4.47 -7.03 -15.12
N GLN A 81 3.23 -6.75 -15.49
CA GLN A 81 2.90 -5.65 -16.39
C GLN A 81 3.28 -4.29 -15.76
N ALA A 82 3.04 -4.12 -14.46
CA ALA A 82 3.44 -2.91 -13.74
C ALA A 82 4.94 -2.66 -13.83
N PHE A 83 5.75 -3.70 -13.69
CA PHE A 83 7.19 -3.57 -13.82
C PHE A 83 7.60 -3.20 -15.25
N VAL A 84 6.97 -3.79 -16.25
CA VAL A 84 7.26 -3.45 -17.66
C VAL A 84 6.95 -1.98 -17.95
N LEU A 85 5.84 -1.45 -17.41
CA LEU A 85 5.40 -0.08 -17.67
C LEU A 85 6.08 0.95 -16.76
N PHE A 86 6.29 0.64 -15.48
CA PHE A 86 6.66 1.62 -14.45
C PHE A 86 7.90 1.22 -13.64
N GLY A 87 8.55 0.12 -13.99
CA GLY A 87 9.61 -0.47 -13.18
C GLY A 87 10.89 0.36 -13.12
N LYS A 88 11.66 0.12 -12.06
CA LYS A 88 12.97 0.71 -11.85
C LYS A 88 13.91 0.41 -13.02
N GLY A 89 14.55 1.44 -13.54
CA GLY A 89 15.39 1.35 -14.74
C GLY A 89 14.62 1.44 -16.07
N ARG A 90 13.29 1.52 -16.02
CA ARG A 90 12.41 1.59 -17.20
C ARG A 90 11.58 2.86 -17.26
N HIS A 91 11.17 3.36 -16.13
CA HIS A 91 10.26 4.50 -16.02
C HIS A 91 10.61 5.33 -14.77
N LYS A 92 10.28 6.63 -14.80
CA LYS A 92 10.54 7.55 -13.67
C LYS A 92 9.84 7.14 -12.37
N ALA A 93 8.75 6.40 -12.44
CA ALA A 93 8.08 5.84 -11.26
C ALA A 93 9.01 4.90 -10.47
N GLY A 94 9.86 4.16 -11.17
CA GLY A 94 10.90 3.36 -10.55
C GLY A 94 10.39 2.27 -9.62
N LEU A 95 9.26 1.63 -9.95
CA LEU A 95 8.69 0.58 -9.12
C LEU A 95 9.67 -0.58 -8.94
N ASN A 96 9.89 -0.98 -7.69
CA ASN A 96 10.66 -2.17 -7.36
C ASN A 96 9.75 -3.41 -7.33
N PHE A 97 10.32 -4.57 -7.01
CA PHE A 97 9.59 -5.84 -6.93
C PHE A 97 8.38 -5.75 -5.98
N GLY A 98 8.59 -5.25 -4.76
CA GLY A 98 7.52 -5.14 -3.77
C GLY A 98 6.40 -4.20 -4.18
N ASP A 99 6.73 -3.07 -4.79
CA ASP A 99 5.76 -2.07 -5.25
C ASP A 99 4.77 -2.66 -6.26
N CYS A 100 5.23 -3.58 -7.09
CA CYS A 100 4.40 -4.19 -8.13
C CYS A 100 3.19 -4.95 -7.55
N PHE A 101 3.31 -5.53 -6.36
CA PHE A 101 2.19 -6.24 -5.72
C PHE A 101 1.13 -5.30 -5.19
N SER A 102 1.51 -4.16 -4.62
CA SER A 102 0.55 -3.11 -4.23
C SER A 102 -0.16 -2.55 -5.44
N TYR A 103 0.57 -2.28 -6.51
CA TYR A 103 -0.01 -1.85 -7.79
C TYR A 103 -1.03 -2.87 -8.31
N ALA A 104 -0.65 -4.14 -8.36
CA ALA A 104 -1.50 -5.20 -8.88
C ALA A 104 -2.80 -5.35 -8.09
N LEU A 105 -2.73 -5.27 -6.76
CA LEU A 105 -3.92 -5.35 -5.91
C LEU A 105 -4.85 -4.16 -6.15
N ALA A 106 -4.29 -2.95 -6.23
CA ALA A 106 -5.06 -1.74 -6.51
C ALA A 106 -5.77 -1.81 -7.88
N ARG A 107 -5.08 -2.32 -8.90
CA ARG A 107 -5.68 -2.50 -10.23
C ARG A 107 -6.75 -3.59 -10.23
N ALA A 108 -6.52 -4.71 -9.57
CA ALA A 108 -7.47 -5.82 -9.51
C ALA A 108 -8.80 -5.41 -8.84
N TYR A 109 -8.72 -4.62 -7.78
CA TYR A 109 -9.90 -4.14 -7.06
C TYR A 109 -10.41 -2.78 -7.56
N ARG A 110 -9.67 -2.11 -8.45
CA ARG A 110 -10.00 -0.76 -8.94
C ARG A 110 -10.17 0.24 -7.81
N GLU A 111 -9.27 0.18 -6.85
CA GLU A 111 -9.28 1.03 -5.66
C GLU A 111 -8.04 1.92 -5.62
N PRO A 112 -8.12 3.07 -4.93
CA PRO A 112 -6.95 3.93 -4.75
C PRO A 112 -5.93 3.27 -3.82
N LEU A 113 -4.66 3.71 -3.94
CA LEU A 113 -3.54 3.24 -3.15
C LEU A 113 -3.09 4.29 -2.15
N LEU A 114 -2.91 3.87 -0.90
CA LEU A 114 -2.26 4.68 0.14
C LEU A 114 -0.78 4.34 0.17
N PHE A 115 0.09 5.33 -0.05
CA PHE A 115 1.53 5.14 -0.17
C PHE A 115 2.30 6.37 0.32
N LYS A 116 3.55 6.15 0.72
CA LYS A 116 4.52 7.20 1.00
C LYS A 116 5.53 7.30 -0.14
N GLY A 117 5.96 8.52 -0.46
CA GLY A 117 6.97 8.79 -1.48
C GLY A 117 6.39 9.15 -2.83
N GLY A 118 7.27 9.33 -3.82
CA GLY A 118 6.89 9.82 -5.15
C GLY A 118 6.61 8.75 -6.20
N ASP A 119 6.99 7.50 -5.94
CA ASP A 119 7.05 6.48 -6.98
C ASP A 119 5.68 6.19 -7.61
N PHE A 120 4.69 5.88 -6.79
CA PHE A 120 3.33 5.60 -7.29
C PHE A 120 2.62 6.81 -7.87
N GLY A 121 3.04 8.03 -7.48
CA GLY A 121 2.50 9.28 -8.03
C GLY A 121 2.75 9.46 -9.52
N HIS A 122 3.71 8.72 -10.07
CA HIS A 122 4.02 8.71 -11.51
C HIS A 122 3.32 7.58 -12.27
N THR A 123 2.49 6.80 -11.60
CA THR A 123 1.69 5.74 -12.20
C THR A 123 0.28 6.22 -12.49
N ASP A 124 -0.55 5.33 -13.02
CA ASP A 124 -1.97 5.58 -13.30
C ASP A 124 -2.88 5.32 -12.10
N LEU A 125 -2.31 5.05 -10.92
CA LEU A 125 -3.10 4.84 -9.70
C LEU A 125 -3.55 6.15 -9.06
N GLU A 126 -4.74 6.11 -8.45
CA GLU A 126 -5.27 7.20 -7.64
C GLU A 126 -4.62 7.17 -6.25
N ASP A 127 -4.21 8.34 -5.75
CA ASP A 127 -3.62 8.50 -4.42
C ASP A 127 -4.74 8.57 -3.37
N ALA A 128 -4.78 7.58 -2.47
CA ALA A 128 -5.81 7.48 -1.44
C ALA A 128 -5.67 8.54 -0.32
N SER A 129 -4.52 9.19 -0.20
CA SER A 129 -4.30 10.25 0.80
C SER A 129 -4.89 11.60 0.39
N GLN A 130 -5.28 11.76 -0.86
CA GLN A 130 -5.86 12.99 -1.36
C GLN A 130 -7.38 12.96 -1.19
N GLU A 131 -7.95 14.07 -0.73
CA GLU A 131 -9.39 14.23 -0.68
C GLU A 131 -9.94 14.18 -2.11
N ARG A 132 -10.90 13.28 -2.32
CA ARG A 132 -11.68 13.31 -3.56
C ARG A 132 -12.46 14.61 -3.57
N ALA A 133 -12.27 15.40 -4.62
CA ALA A 133 -13.22 16.47 -4.89
C ALA A 133 -14.62 15.88 -4.91
N PRO A 134 -15.61 16.53 -4.25
CA PRO A 134 -16.97 16.04 -4.27
C PRO A 134 -17.41 15.82 -5.72
N ARG A 135 -17.85 14.61 -6.04
CA ARG A 135 -18.43 14.35 -7.36
C ARG A 135 -19.62 15.27 -7.49
N LEU A 136 -19.54 16.21 -8.41
CA LEU A 136 -20.68 17.03 -8.75
C LEU A 136 -21.81 16.07 -9.22
N PRO A 137 -23.04 16.26 -8.72
CA PRO A 137 -24.15 15.47 -9.23
C PRO A 137 -24.27 15.68 -10.74
N SER A 138 -24.30 14.59 -11.45
CA SER A 138 -24.47 14.59 -12.91
C SER A 138 -25.88 15.08 -13.31
#